data_007939bc84ccb90426219678d4563990
#
_entry.id   007939bc84ccb90426219678d4563990
#
_cell.length_a   1.000
_cell.length_b   1.000
_cell.length_c   1.000
_cell.angle_alpha   90.00
_cell.angle_beta   90.00
_cell.angle_gamma   90.00
#
_symmetry.space_group_name_H-M   'P 1'
#
loop_
_entity.id
_entity.type
_entity.pdbx_description
1 polymer ?
#
loop_
_entity_poly.entity_id
_entity_poly.type
_entity_poly.pdbx_seq_one_letter_code
_entity_poly.pdbx_strand_id
1 'polypeptide(L)'
;TETYSAPPSKKISLIYAIRSVLLAYDRKAQSHKAYKLSRNGYIVICDRYPGLEIGKMDSPRIPEMESRGLLYQFCYNLEQKLYSSIKQAKFIFQLSVPLEVAIHRNSLRKKFGKETEDELRERFIINSDAKFLGENYNMIDASVSFDRVLKEVTDQLWHSKNWN
;
A
#
# COMPACT_ATOMS: atom_id res chain seq x y z
N THR A 1 5.51 2.53 -27.72
CA THR A 1 6.12 2.52 -26.37
C THR A 1 6.28 3.97 -25.93
N GLU A 2 5.22 4.51 -25.33
CA GLU A 2 5.32 5.81 -24.67
C GLU A 2 6.08 5.59 -23.36
N THR A 3 7.26 6.15 -23.29
CA THR A 3 8.07 6.24 -22.08
C THR A 3 7.38 7.22 -21.13
N TYR A 4 6.73 6.69 -20.13
CA TYR A 4 6.17 7.48 -19.04
C TYR A 4 7.32 8.21 -18.31
N SER A 5 7.43 9.49 -18.55
CA SER A 5 8.32 10.34 -17.76
C SER A 5 7.69 10.60 -16.41
N ALA A 6 8.39 10.19 -15.35
CA ALA A 6 7.99 10.48 -13.99
C ALA A 6 7.63 11.98 -13.85
N PRO A 7 6.54 12.35 -13.15
CA PRO A 7 6.15 13.74 -13.01
C PRO A 7 7.31 14.53 -12.39
N PRO A 8 7.52 15.80 -12.82
CA PRO A 8 8.61 16.62 -12.33
C PRO A 8 8.57 16.66 -10.81
N SER A 9 9.71 16.40 -10.16
CA SER A 9 9.84 16.31 -8.72
C SER A 9 9.28 17.59 -8.06
N LYS A 10 8.03 17.55 -7.63
CA LYS A 10 7.47 18.61 -6.77
C LYS A 10 8.45 18.79 -5.63
N LYS A 11 8.96 20.01 -5.44
CA LYS A 11 9.84 20.34 -4.32
C LYS A 11 9.14 19.93 -3.01
N ILE A 12 9.47 18.76 -2.49
CA ILE A 12 8.88 18.24 -1.26
C ILE A 12 9.32 19.19 -0.14
N SER A 13 8.37 19.81 0.53
CA SER A 13 8.65 20.73 1.64
C SER A 13 9.12 19.93 2.87
N LEU A 14 9.89 20.58 3.76
CA LEU A 14 10.29 19.95 5.03
C LEU A 14 9.07 19.54 5.87
N ILE A 15 8.00 20.34 5.85
CA ILE A 15 6.74 20.03 6.53
C ILE A 15 6.15 18.70 6.01
N TYR A 16 6.20 18.48 4.70
CA TYR A 16 5.77 17.21 4.11
C TYR A 16 6.64 16.04 4.58
N ALA A 17 7.96 16.22 4.65
CA ALA A 17 8.89 15.19 5.13
C ALA A 17 8.59 14.82 6.61
N ILE A 18 8.40 15.80 7.48
CA ILE A 18 8.04 15.59 8.88
C ILE A 18 6.70 14.84 8.98
N ARG A 19 5.68 15.27 8.22
CA ARG A 19 4.38 14.59 8.17
C ARG A 19 4.51 13.14 7.72
N SER A 20 5.36 12.86 6.73
CA SER A 20 5.59 11.50 6.24
C SER A 20 6.21 10.60 7.31
N VAL A 21 7.16 11.13 8.10
CA VAL A 21 7.74 10.42 9.25
C VAL A 21 6.69 10.10 10.31
N LEU A 22 5.81 11.05 10.64
CA LEU A 22 4.72 10.83 11.61
C LEU A 22 3.76 9.73 11.11
N LEU A 23 3.41 9.73 9.83
CA LEU A 23 2.59 8.68 9.22
C LEU A 23 3.29 7.31 9.24
N ALA A 24 4.61 7.29 8.99
CA ALA A 24 5.40 6.05 9.06
C ALA A 24 5.43 5.49 10.50
N TYR A 25 5.54 6.36 11.50
CA TYR A 25 5.47 5.97 12.90
C TYR A 25 4.09 5.38 13.26
N ASP A 26 3.01 6.02 12.84
CA ASP A 26 1.66 5.51 13.06
C ASP A 26 1.46 4.13 12.41
N ARG A 27 1.88 3.95 11.16
CA ARG A 27 1.81 2.67 10.46
C ARG A 27 2.60 1.56 11.17
N LYS A 28 3.80 1.87 11.65
CA LYS A 28 4.59 0.95 12.46
C LYS A 28 3.86 0.56 13.75
N ALA A 29 3.27 1.54 14.46
CA ALA A 29 2.54 1.29 15.69
C ALA A 29 1.31 0.39 15.45
N GLN A 30 0.53 0.64 14.38
CA GLN A 30 -0.62 -0.18 13.99
C GLN A 30 -0.19 -1.60 13.60
N SER A 31 0.86 -1.76 12.81
CA SER A 31 1.42 -3.07 12.45
C SER A 31 1.90 -3.84 13.68
N HIS A 32 2.56 -3.17 14.63
CA HIS A 32 2.99 -3.81 15.88
C HIS A 32 1.81 -4.28 16.74
N LYS A 33 0.75 -3.47 16.81
CA LYS A 33 -0.48 -3.85 17.50
C LYS A 33 -1.15 -5.07 16.84
N ALA A 34 -1.26 -5.07 15.51
CA ALA A 34 -1.78 -6.20 14.74
C ALA A 34 -0.97 -7.48 14.99
N TYR A 35 0.35 -7.39 14.92
CA TYR A 35 1.26 -8.50 15.20
C TYR A 35 1.12 -9.04 16.62
N LYS A 36 1.00 -8.17 17.63
CA LYS A 36 0.80 -8.57 19.01
C LYS A 36 -0.53 -9.31 19.19
N LEU A 37 -1.60 -8.86 18.57
CA LEU A 37 -2.90 -9.54 18.60
C LEU A 37 -2.83 -10.91 17.94
N SER A 38 -2.20 -11.02 16.76
CA SER A 38 -2.06 -12.31 16.07
C SER A 38 -1.29 -13.34 16.90
N ARG A 39 -0.26 -12.92 17.62
CA ARG A 39 0.47 -13.80 18.55
C ARG A 39 -0.35 -14.27 19.75
N ASN A 40 -1.41 -13.56 20.09
CA ASN A 40 -2.36 -13.95 21.13
C ASN A 40 -3.52 -14.81 20.59
N GLY A 41 -3.40 -15.35 19.37
CA GLY A 41 -4.38 -16.25 18.76
C GLY A 41 -5.54 -15.56 18.04
N TYR A 42 -5.49 -14.23 17.82
CA TYR A 42 -6.51 -13.52 17.06
C TYR A 42 -6.20 -13.54 15.55
N ILE A 43 -7.24 -13.71 14.75
CA ILE A 43 -7.17 -13.41 13.31
C ILE A 43 -7.31 -11.90 13.15
N VAL A 44 -6.30 -11.26 12.58
CA VAL A 44 -6.29 -9.80 12.38
C VAL A 44 -6.36 -9.51 10.89
N ILE A 45 -7.42 -8.83 10.48
CA ILE A 45 -7.62 -8.38 9.09
C ILE A 45 -7.25 -6.91 9.01
N CYS A 46 -6.30 -6.58 8.13
CA CYS A 46 -5.89 -5.21 7.86
C CYS A 46 -6.39 -4.79 6.48
N ASP A 47 -7.15 -3.70 6.40
CA ASP A 47 -7.41 -3.02 5.14
C ASP A 47 -6.18 -2.21 4.78
N ARG A 48 -5.48 -2.63 3.72
CA ARG A 48 -4.17 -2.15 3.27
C ARG A 48 -3.02 -2.56 4.21
N TYR A 49 -1.90 -2.87 3.60
CA TYR A 49 -0.67 -3.19 4.33
C TYR A 49 0.52 -2.45 3.71
N PRO A 50 1.51 -2.02 4.51
CA PRO A 50 2.64 -1.25 4.00
C PRO A 50 3.50 -2.00 2.99
N GLY A 51 3.98 -1.26 1.98
CA GLY A 51 5.04 -1.69 1.07
C GLY A 51 6.36 -1.00 1.39
N LEU A 52 7.43 -1.36 0.69
CA LEU A 52 8.77 -0.74 0.86
C LEU A 52 9.17 0.16 -0.32
N GLU A 53 8.48 0.08 -1.44
CA GLU A 53 8.85 0.81 -2.65
C GLU A 53 8.43 2.28 -2.54
N ILE A 54 9.40 3.20 -2.57
CA ILE A 54 9.19 4.64 -2.41
C ILE A 54 8.20 5.15 -3.47
N GLY A 55 7.21 5.93 -3.03
CA GLY A 55 6.20 6.55 -3.89
C GLY A 55 5.01 5.67 -4.28
N LYS A 56 5.04 4.38 -3.95
CA LYS A 56 3.89 3.48 -4.14
C LYS A 56 2.84 3.67 -3.04
N MET A 57 1.67 3.08 -3.24
CA MET A 57 0.58 3.12 -2.28
C MET A 57 1.02 2.49 -0.93
N ASP A 58 0.73 3.18 0.15
CA ASP A 58 1.03 2.76 1.52
C ASP A 58 2.51 2.49 1.84
N SER A 59 3.41 3.07 1.05
CA SER A 59 4.87 2.94 1.13
C SER A 59 5.54 4.26 1.57
N PRO A 60 6.88 4.27 1.76
CA PRO A 60 7.64 5.49 2.03
C PRO A 60 7.40 6.56 0.97
N ARG A 61 7.37 7.81 1.39
CA ARG A 61 6.99 8.95 0.53
C ARG A 61 8.12 9.92 0.25
N ILE A 62 9.18 9.87 1.07
CA ILE A 62 10.32 10.77 0.96
C ILE A 62 11.32 10.15 -0.02
N PRO A 63 11.54 10.73 -1.23
CA PRO A 63 12.55 10.24 -2.15
C PRO A 63 13.94 10.58 -1.61
N GLU A 64 14.91 9.75 -1.98
CA GLU A 64 16.31 10.04 -1.71
C GLU A 64 16.77 11.26 -2.52
N MET A 65 17.32 12.26 -1.84
CA MET A 65 17.78 13.51 -2.46
C MET A 65 19.04 14.00 -1.73
N GLU A 66 20.20 13.72 -2.28
CA GLU A 66 21.49 14.09 -1.69
C GLU A 66 21.70 15.60 -1.55
N SER A 67 21.06 16.42 -2.40
CA SER A 67 21.24 17.87 -2.43
C SER A 67 20.41 18.64 -1.39
N ARG A 68 19.63 17.97 -0.55
CA ARG A 68 18.78 18.60 0.48
C ARG A 68 19.42 18.48 1.86
N GLY A 69 19.37 19.58 2.63
CA GLY A 69 20.05 19.72 3.91
C GLY A 69 19.83 18.56 4.92
N LEU A 70 20.69 18.52 5.94
CA LEU A 70 20.79 17.42 6.92
C LEU A 70 19.46 16.98 7.54
N LEU A 71 18.54 17.93 7.79
CA LEU A 71 17.23 17.62 8.40
C LEU A 71 16.34 16.82 7.47
N TYR A 72 16.39 17.09 6.17
CA TYR A 72 15.65 16.32 5.17
C TYR A 72 16.18 14.88 5.09
N GLN A 73 17.51 14.75 5.03
CA GLN A 73 18.17 13.44 5.03
C GLN A 73 17.87 12.64 6.30
N PHE A 74 17.80 13.31 7.44
CA PHE A 74 17.37 12.68 8.69
C PHE A 74 15.93 12.15 8.60
N CYS A 75 14.98 12.94 8.08
CA CYS A 75 13.60 12.51 7.88
C CYS A 75 13.50 11.32 6.93
N TYR A 76 14.25 11.35 5.81
CA TYR A 76 14.31 10.23 4.87
C TYR A 76 14.81 8.96 5.55
N ASN A 77 15.96 8.99 6.19
CA ASN A 77 16.54 7.83 6.86
C ASN A 77 15.62 7.28 7.97
N LEU A 78 14.96 8.17 8.71
CA LEU A 78 14.04 7.79 9.77
C LEU A 78 12.79 7.11 9.19
N GLU A 79 12.21 7.65 8.11
CA GLU A 79 11.08 7.04 7.42
C GLU A 79 11.44 5.63 6.93
N GLN A 80 12.56 5.47 6.22
CA GLN A 80 13.03 4.17 5.74
C GLN A 80 13.22 3.16 6.88
N LYS A 81 13.84 3.58 7.98
CA LYS A 81 14.03 2.74 9.17
C LYS A 81 12.70 2.33 9.82
N LEU A 82 11.72 3.20 9.85
CA LEU A 82 10.39 2.89 10.38
C LEU A 82 9.70 1.83 9.53
N TYR A 83 9.67 2.01 8.20
CA TYR A 83 9.05 1.05 7.29
C TYR A 83 9.77 -0.31 7.29
N SER A 84 11.11 -0.34 7.26
CA SER A 84 11.87 -1.59 7.29
C SER A 84 11.70 -2.38 8.59
N SER A 85 11.23 -1.74 9.66
CA SER A 85 10.94 -2.39 10.95
C SER A 85 9.51 -2.93 11.07
N ILE A 86 8.66 -2.72 10.07
CA ILE A 86 7.29 -3.26 10.01
C ILE A 86 7.37 -4.77 9.80
N LYS A 87 6.61 -5.53 10.58
CA LYS A 87 6.54 -6.98 10.45
C LYS A 87 5.76 -7.37 9.20
N GLN A 88 6.15 -8.46 8.55
CA GLN A 88 5.43 -8.98 7.41
C GLN A 88 4.07 -9.56 7.85
N ALA A 89 3.05 -9.37 7.01
CA ALA A 89 1.78 -10.05 7.19
C ALA A 89 1.92 -11.52 6.79
N LYS A 90 1.20 -12.42 7.47
CA LYS A 90 1.21 -13.85 7.13
C LYS A 90 0.63 -14.09 5.73
N PHE A 91 -0.44 -13.38 5.38
CA PHE A 91 -1.09 -13.45 4.07
C PHE A 91 -1.35 -12.04 3.54
N ILE A 92 -1.13 -11.87 2.23
CA ILE A 92 -1.54 -10.70 1.46
C ILE A 92 -2.50 -11.17 0.37
N PHE A 93 -3.69 -10.62 0.33
CA PHE A 93 -4.64 -10.77 -0.76
C PHE A 93 -4.75 -9.45 -1.52
N GLN A 94 -4.09 -9.38 -2.66
CA GLN A 94 -4.19 -8.20 -3.53
C GLN A 94 -5.36 -8.38 -4.48
N LEU A 95 -6.39 -7.55 -4.29
CA LEU A 95 -7.55 -7.51 -5.17
C LEU A 95 -7.19 -6.70 -6.42
N SER A 96 -7.18 -7.35 -7.57
CA SER A 96 -6.88 -6.73 -8.87
C SER A 96 -8.14 -6.63 -9.72
N VAL A 97 -8.28 -5.54 -10.45
CA VAL A 97 -9.32 -5.35 -11.46
C VAL A 97 -8.71 -4.70 -12.70
N PRO A 98 -9.23 -4.95 -13.91
CA PRO A 98 -8.85 -4.19 -15.10
C PRO A 98 -9.15 -2.69 -14.91
N LEU A 99 -8.34 -1.83 -15.52
CA LEU A 99 -8.49 -0.37 -15.41
C LEU A 99 -9.90 0.10 -15.77
N GLU A 100 -10.48 -0.43 -16.83
CA GLU A 100 -11.84 -0.07 -17.30
C GLU A 100 -12.91 -0.40 -16.25
N VAL A 101 -12.76 -1.53 -15.54
CA VAL A 101 -13.65 -1.91 -14.43
C VAL A 101 -13.49 -0.93 -13.26
N ALA A 102 -12.25 -0.51 -12.95
CA ALA A 102 -11.99 0.47 -11.90
C ALA A 102 -12.61 1.82 -12.23
N ILE A 103 -12.49 2.31 -13.48
CA ILE A 103 -13.09 3.56 -13.98
C ILE A 103 -14.61 3.47 -13.89
N HIS A 104 -15.22 2.39 -14.41
CA HIS A 104 -16.64 2.19 -14.34
C HIS A 104 -17.17 2.19 -12.90
N ARG A 105 -16.51 1.44 -12.00
CA ARG A 105 -16.89 1.43 -10.57
C ARG A 105 -16.73 2.80 -9.91
N ASN A 106 -15.71 3.56 -10.28
CA ASN A 106 -15.52 4.92 -9.76
C ASN A 106 -16.62 5.87 -10.25
N SER A 107 -17.06 5.75 -11.52
CA SER A 107 -18.16 6.57 -12.05
C SER A 107 -19.47 6.38 -11.29
N LEU A 108 -19.76 5.16 -10.84
CA LEU A 108 -20.97 4.80 -10.08
C LEU A 108 -20.95 5.27 -8.62
N ARG A 109 -19.77 5.62 -8.07
CA ARG A 109 -19.64 6.07 -6.68
C ARG A 109 -20.27 7.45 -6.48
N LYS A 110 -21.25 7.54 -5.60
CA LYS A 110 -21.85 8.79 -5.12
C LYS A 110 -21.04 9.32 -3.92
N LYS A 111 -19.83 9.83 -4.15
CA LYS A 111 -18.98 10.37 -3.11
C LYS A 111 -18.52 11.77 -3.50
N PHE A 112 -18.61 12.72 -2.54
CA PHE A 112 -18.02 14.05 -2.71
C PHE A 112 -16.48 13.94 -2.77
N GLY A 113 -15.83 14.66 -3.68
CA GLY A 113 -14.36 14.62 -3.84
C GLY A 113 -13.83 13.28 -4.34
N LYS A 114 -14.59 12.56 -5.19
CA LYS A 114 -14.06 11.38 -5.87
C LYS A 114 -12.94 11.76 -6.85
N GLU A 115 -12.00 10.84 -7.04
CA GLU A 115 -10.94 11.01 -8.04
C GLU A 115 -11.53 11.19 -9.44
N THR A 116 -10.93 12.04 -10.22
CA THR A 116 -11.19 12.14 -11.66
C THR A 116 -10.71 10.88 -12.37
N GLU A 117 -11.12 10.68 -13.61
CA GLU A 117 -10.67 9.54 -14.40
C GLU A 117 -9.16 9.56 -14.62
N ASP A 118 -8.59 10.74 -14.90
CA ASP A 118 -7.14 10.90 -15.12
C ASP A 118 -6.34 10.61 -13.85
N GLU A 119 -6.76 11.10 -12.69
CA GLU A 119 -6.13 10.77 -11.40
C GLU A 119 -6.20 9.28 -11.10
N LEU A 120 -7.32 8.61 -11.45
CA LEU A 120 -7.46 7.17 -11.28
C LEU A 120 -6.51 6.40 -12.21
N ARG A 121 -6.38 6.81 -13.47
CA ARG A 121 -5.46 6.21 -14.45
C ARG A 121 -4.00 6.36 -14.00
N GLU A 122 -3.61 7.56 -13.59
CA GLU A 122 -2.26 7.83 -13.07
C GLU A 122 -1.96 6.95 -11.85
N ARG A 123 -2.86 6.91 -10.87
CA ARG A 123 -2.71 6.08 -9.67
C ARG A 123 -2.66 4.59 -10.00
N PHE A 124 -3.44 4.13 -10.97
CA PHE A 124 -3.43 2.74 -11.43
C PHE A 124 -2.08 2.36 -12.02
N ILE A 125 -1.53 3.19 -12.90
CA ILE A 125 -0.21 2.97 -13.53
C ILE A 125 0.90 2.96 -12.46
N ILE A 126 0.91 3.94 -11.54
CA ILE A 126 1.92 4.04 -10.49
C ILE A 126 1.93 2.80 -9.58
N ASN A 127 0.76 2.21 -9.32
CA ASN A 127 0.64 1.10 -8.38
C ASN A 127 0.43 -0.29 -9.03
N SER A 128 0.54 -0.40 -10.35
CA SER A 128 0.31 -1.65 -11.08
C SER A 128 1.21 -2.81 -10.64
N ASP A 129 2.42 -2.48 -10.20
CA ASP A 129 3.46 -3.41 -9.75
C ASP A 129 3.79 -3.28 -8.25
N ALA A 130 2.93 -2.57 -7.48
CA ALA A 130 3.15 -2.38 -6.05
C ALA A 130 3.14 -3.71 -5.29
N LYS A 131 4.17 -3.91 -4.45
CA LYS A 131 4.31 -5.09 -3.59
C LYS A 131 4.19 -4.69 -2.13
N PHE A 132 3.48 -5.50 -1.36
CA PHE A 132 3.25 -5.28 0.06
C PHE A 132 4.03 -6.29 0.91
N LEU A 133 4.30 -5.93 2.16
CA LEU A 133 5.06 -6.77 3.09
C LEU A 133 4.25 -7.98 3.56
N GLY A 134 4.45 -9.14 2.94
CA GLY A 134 3.77 -10.37 3.31
C GLY A 134 4.56 -11.64 2.96
N GLU A 135 4.37 -12.69 3.74
CA GLU A 135 5.01 -13.99 3.53
C GLU A 135 4.34 -14.77 2.38
N ASN A 136 3.01 -14.79 2.37
CA ASN A 136 2.21 -15.46 1.35
C ASN A 136 1.42 -14.40 0.56
N TYR A 137 1.77 -14.24 -0.71
CA TYR A 137 1.19 -13.22 -1.56
C TYR A 137 0.27 -13.86 -2.61
N ASN A 138 -1.00 -13.46 -2.60
CA ASN A 138 -2.03 -13.98 -3.49
C ASN A 138 -2.70 -12.84 -4.24
N MET A 139 -2.75 -12.94 -5.56
CA MET A 139 -3.49 -12.01 -6.40
C MET A 139 -4.87 -12.60 -6.71
N ILE A 140 -5.92 -11.85 -6.41
CA ILE A 140 -7.32 -12.25 -6.60
C ILE A 140 -7.96 -11.36 -7.66
N ASP A 141 -8.60 -11.96 -8.65
CA ASP A 141 -9.40 -11.22 -9.62
C ASP A 141 -10.70 -10.73 -8.98
N ALA A 142 -10.74 -9.44 -8.70
CA ALA A 142 -11.91 -8.77 -8.14
C ALA A 142 -12.84 -8.16 -9.21
N SER A 143 -12.69 -8.51 -10.49
CA SER A 143 -13.63 -8.13 -11.56
C SER A 143 -14.93 -8.95 -11.50
N VAL A 144 -14.90 -10.11 -10.88
CA VAL A 144 -16.01 -11.04 -10.70
C VAL A 144 -16.96 -10.61 -9.56
N SER A 145 -17.99 -11.41 -9.27
CA SER A 145 -18.94 -11.14 -8.19
C SER A 145 -18.29 -11.20 -6.81
N PHE A 146 -18.83 -10.44 -5.86
CA PHE A 146 -18.34 -10.41 -4.47
C PHE A 146 -18.27 -11.81 -3.84
N ASP A 147 -19.33 -12.63 -4.03
CA ASP A 147 -19.40 -13.97 -3.45
C ASP A 147 -18.28 -14.89 -3.97
N ARG A 148 -17.91 -14.73 -5.25
CA ARG A 148 -16.81 -15.49 -5.85
C ARG A 148 -15.46 -15.05 -5.29
N VAL A 149 -15.24 -13.75 -5.16
CA VAL A 149 -14.02 -13.20 -4.51
C VAL A 149 -13.92 -13.68 -3.07
N LEU A 150 -15.01 -13.58 -2.31
CA LEU A 150 -15.06 -14.02 -0.91
C LEU A 150 -14.75 -15.50 -0.78
N LYS A 151 -15.35 -16.34 -1.62
CA LYS A 151 -15.08 -17.78 -1.65
C LYS A 151 -13.61 -18.07 -1.92
N GLU A 152 -13.02 -17.42 -2.93
CA GLU A 152 -11.63 -17.63 -3.31
C GLU A 152 -10.66 -17.25 -2.18
N VAL A 153 -10.87 -16.07 -1.55
CA VAL A 153 -10.08 -15.64 -0.39
C VAL A 153 -10.23 -16.64 0.77
N THR A 154 -11.45 -17.08 1.04
CA THR A 154 -11.73 -18.04 2.13
C THR A 154 -11.07 -19.39 1.86
N ASP A 155 -11.20 -19.92 0.63
CA ASP A 155 -10.62 -21.20 0.24
C ASP A 155 -9.08 -21.16 0.35
N GLN A 156 -8.43 -20.09 -0.15
CA GLN A 156 -6.99 -19.91 -0.03
C GLN A 156 -6.54 -19.78 1.43
N LEU A 157 -7.31 -19.09 2.26
CA LEU A 157 -7.01 -18.90 3.67
C LEU A 157 -7.09 -20.22 4.45
N TRP A 158 -8.16 -21.00 4.27
CA TRP A 158 -8.39 -22.23 5.04
C TRP A 158 -7.58 -23.44 4.54
N HIS A 159 -7.28 -23.51 3.24
CA HIS A 159 -6.48 -24.58 2.67
C HIS A 159 -4.96 -24.32 2.72
N SER A 160 -4.56 -23.12 3.15
CA SER A 160 -3.14 -22.85 3.33
C SER A 160 -2.59 -23.67 4.50
N LYS A 161 -1.63 -24.55 4.23
CA LYS A 161 -0.93 -25.38 5.25
C LYS A 161 -0.05 -24.54 6.22
N ASN A 162 -0.11 -23.23 6.15
CA ASN A 162 0.82 -22.30 6.79
C ASN A 162 0.23 -21.58 7.99
N TRP A 163 -0.73 -22.17 8.69
CA TRP A 163 -1.28 -21.60 9.94
C TRP A 163 -0.41 -21.82 11.19
N ASN A 164 0.66 -22.63 11.07
CA ASN A 164 1.60 -22.93 12.16
C ASN A 164 2.77 -21.94 12.20
#